data_53b2698bb1df20d6e132b3805eda8c83
#
_entry.id   53b2698bb1df20d6e132b3805eda8c83
#
_cell.length_a   1.000
_cell.length_b   1.000
_cell.length_c   1.000
_cell.angle_alpha   90.00
_cell.angle_beta   90.00
_cell.angle_gamma   90.00
#
_symmetry.space_group_name_H-M   'P 1'
#
loop_
_entity.id
_entity.type
_entity.pdbx_description
1 polymer ?
#
loop_
_entity_poly.entity_id
_entity_poly.type
_entity_poly.pdbx_seq_one_letter_code
_entity_poly.pdbx_strand_id
1 'polypeptide(L)'
;MDNRRTLSATFTATLTAATLLAGCASPDKRTPGDPLEPMNRVVFKVNDTIDRTIAVPIAKGYQKVTPHPLRTAISNFFSNLGDLNNIANELLQLKITDATEDVIRFAMNTTFGIGGLIDFATPARLPKHHQDFGLTLGHWGIPSGPYLVLPIFGPSSFRDGVGLAVDTRFSPLIYAPADSRKPLYGVQFVSARSDMLGATNILEQAALDKYSFVRDAYTQQRRAALSAGTSTPPVLPNYGDEDDSATPAAPGGASGATETAPAAPASGAAAPSAASTSATPSAPPATATPVPKNTGDK
;
A
#
# COMPACT_ATOMS: atom_id res chain seq x y z
N MET A 1 0.20 49.80 -1.85
CA MET A 1 -1.23 49.62 -1.43
C MET A 1 -1.85 48.36 -1.99
N ASP A 2 -1.19 47.63 -2.90
CA ASP A 2 -1.79 46.47 -3.60
C ASP A 2 -1.76 45.12 -2.84
N ASN A 3 -0.79 44.98 -1.92
CA ASN A 3 -0.63 43.68 -1.21
C ASN A 3 -1.76 43.36 -0.22
N ARG A 4 -2.47 44.36 0.30
CA ARG A 4 -3.62 44.15 1.20
C ARG A 4 -4.89 43.75 0.43
N ARG A 5 -5.05 44.21 -0.81
CA ARG A 5 -6.21 43.86 -1.64
C ARG A 5 -6.11 42.44 -2.21
N THR A 6 -4.91 41.98 -2.54
CA THR A 6 -4.67 40.59 -2.98
C THR A 6 -4.84 39.59 -1.83
N LEU A 7 -4.36 39.90 -0.62
CA LEU A 7 -4.59 39.06 0.56
C LEU A 7 -6.08 38.93 0.93
N SER A 8 -6.84 40.04 0.86
CA SER A 8 -8.29 40.00 1.16
C SER A 8 -9.06 39.22 0.10
N ALA A 9 -8.71 39.32 -1.18
CA ALA A 9 -9.36 38.60 -2.26
C ALA A 9 -9.10 37.08 -2.19
N THR A 10 -7.87 36.67 -1.83
CA THR A 10 -7.54 35.26 -1.62
C THR A 10 -8.22 34.69 -0.39
N PHE A 11 -8.32 35.46 0.70
CA PHE A 11 -9.00 35.00 1.92
C PHE A 11 -10.52 34.87 1.74
N THR A 12 -11.15 35.79 1.00
CA THR A 12 -12.56 35.69 0.64
C THR A 12 -12.86 34.55 -0.34
N ALA A 13 -11.99 34.30 -1.31
CA ALA A 13 -12.13 33.18 -2.24
C ALA A 13 -12.01 31.82 -1.55
N THR A 14 -11.07 31.68 -0.59
CA THR A 14 -10.92 30.46 0.21
C THR A 14 -12.08 30.24 1.18
N LEU A 15 -12.61 31.30 1.78
CA LEU A 15 -13.76 31.19 2.68
C LEU A 15 -15.05 30.85 1.92
N THR A 16 -15.23 31.40 0.72
CA THR A 16 -16.39 31.09 -0.16
C THR A 16 -16.29 29.65 -0.69
N ALA A 17 -15.10 29.16 -1.02
CA ALA A 17 -14.90 27.77 -1.42
C ALA A 17 -15.19 26.80 -0.24
N ALA A 18 -14.79 27.16 0.98
CA ALA A 18 -15.07 26.36 2.18
C ALA A 18 -16.57 26.31 2.53
N THR A 19 -17.31 27.39 2.34
CA THR A 19 -18.77 27.43 2.58
C THR A 19 -19.57 26.68 1.51
N LEU A 20 -19.11 26.66 0.25
CA LEU A 20 -19.73 25.86 -0.82
C LEU A 20 -19.52 24.36 -0.60
N LEU A 21 -18.40 23.94 0.00
CA LEU A 21 -18.17 22.54 0.38
C LEU A 21 -19.04 22.10 1.57
N ALA A 22 -19.38 22.98 2.49
CA ALA A 22 -20.21 22.66 3.65
C ALA A 22 -21.69 22.42 3.30
N GLY A 23 -22.17 22.95 2.17
CA GLY A 23 -23.58 22.87 1.75
C GLY A 23 -24.04 21.52 1.18
N CYS A 24 -23.14 20.60 0.86
CA CYS A 24 -23.47 19.31 0.24
C CYS A 24 -23.56 18.12 1.21
N ALA A 25 -23.45 18.36 2.51
CA ALA A 25 -23.50 17.28 3.51
C ALA A 25 -24.95 17.04 3.99
N SER A 26 -25.75 16.33 3.18
CA SER A 26 -27.05 15.82 3.66
C SER A 26 -26.84 14.76 4.76
N PRO A 27 -27.47 14.88 5.93
CA PRO A 27 -27.22 14.00 7.08
C PRO A 27 -27.66 12.54 6.91
N ASP A 28 -28.54 12.26 5.97
CA ASP A 28 -29.40 11.06 5.95
C ASP A 28 -28.84 9.81 5.23
N LYS A 29 -27.62 9.87 4.66
CA LYS A 29 -27.00 8.72 3.98
C LYS A 29 -25.49 8.70 4.16
N ARG A 30 -25.00 8.84 5.38
CA ARG A 30 -23.55 8.78 5.62
C ARG A 30 -23.13 7.34 5.86
N THR A 31 -22.29 6.82 4.95
CA THR A 31 -21.61 5.55 5.15
C THR A 31 -20.71 5.65 6.38
N PRO A 32 -20.79 4.72 7.35
CA PRO A 32 -19.90 4.69 8.50
C PRO A 32 -18.43 4.76 8.05
N GLY A 33 -17.68 5.73 8.57
CA GLY A 33 -16.27 5.94 8.22
C GLY A 33 -15.99 6.87 7.05
N ASP A 34 -17.01 7.34 6.31
CA ASP A 34 -16.84 8.29 5.20
C ASP A 34 -17.84 9.45 5.25
N PRO A 35 -17.66 10.39 6.19
CA PRO A 35 -18.55 11.54 6.32
C PRO A 35 -18.49 12.50 5.12
N LEU A 36 -17.46 12.41 4.28
CA LEU A 36 -17.24 13.26 3.11
C LEU A 36 -17.54 12.55 1.78
N GLU A 37 -18.24 11.40 1.81
CA GLU A 37 -18.52 10.58 0.64
C GLU A 37 -19.04 11.36 -0.58
N PRO A 38 -20.01 12.28 -0.48
CA PRO A 38 -20.51 13.01 -1.66
C PRO A 38 -19.39 13.82 -2.35
N MET A 39 -18.55 14.49 -1.58
CA MET A 39 -17.40 15.24 -2.09
C MET A 39 -16.34 14.28 -2.67
N ASN A 40 -16.01 13.25 -1.93
CA ASN A 40 -15.01 12.26 -2.32
C ASN A 40 -15.39 11.56 -3.64
N ARG A 41 -16.65 11.23 -3.84
CA ARG A 41 -17.15 10.64 -5.10
C ARG A 41 -16.99 11.58 -6.29
N VAL A 42 -17.21 12.89 -6.10
CA VAL A 42 -16.99 13.88 -7.17
C VAL A 42 -15.51 13.95 -7.54
N VAL A 43 -14.62 14.08 -6.54
CA VAL A 43 -13.18 14.14 -6.80
C VAL A 43 -12.68 12.83 -7.40
N PHE A 44 -13.17 11.68 -6.92
CA PHE A 44 -12.85 10.37 -7.46
C PHE A 44 -13.24 10.27 -8.95
N LYS A 45 -14.44 10.71 -9.32
CA LYS A 45 -14.90 10.72 -10.71
C LYS A 45 -14.03 11.61 -11.59
N VAL A 46 -13.61 12.78 -11.10
CA VAL A 46 -12.69 13.65 -11.83
C VAL A 46 -11.34 12.95 -12.02
N ASN A 47 -10.78 12.37 -10.96
CA ASN A 47 -9.52 11.61 -11.03
C ASN A 47 -9.63 10.42 -12.00
N ASP A 48 -10.70 9.62 -11.94
CA ASP A 48 -10.94 8.48 -12.83
C ASP A 48 -11.08 8.95 -14.30
N THR A 49 -11.72 10.09 -14.55
CA THR A 49 -11.82 10.65 -15.88
C THR A 49 -10.46 11.08 -16.42
N ILE A 50 -9.66 11.81 -15.63
CA ILE A 50 -8.30 12.22 -16.01
C ILE A 50 -7.41 10.98 -16.24
N ASP A 51 -7.50 10.00 -15.37
CA ASP A 51 -6.73 8.77 -15.50
C ASP A 51 -7.04 8.04 -16.80
N ARG A 52 -8.32 7.82 -17.11
CA ARG A 52 -8.75 7.11 -18.33
C ARG A 52 -8.44 7.87 -19.62
N THR A 53 -8.57 9.20 -19.60
CA THR A 53 -8.41 10.02 -20.82
C THR A 53 -6.97 10.43 -21.08
N ILE A 54 -6.14 10.54 -20.04
CA ILE A 54 -4.77 11.06 -20.16
C ILE A 54 -3.75 10.02 -19.67
N ALA A 55 -3.83 9.58 -18.41
CA ALA A 55 -2.77 8.78 -17.80
C ALA A 55 -2.69 7.37 -18.43
N VAL A 56 -3.82 6.70 -18.63
CA VAL A 56 -3.86 5.35 -19.24
C VAL A 56 -3.34 5.35 -20.68
N PRO A 57 -3.75 6.25 -21.59
CA PRO A 57 -3.18 6.31 -22.93
C PRO A 57 -1.66 6.56 -22.95
N ILE A 58 -1.18 7.47 -22.11
CA ILE A 58 0.26 7.75 -21.98
C ILE A 58 1.00 6.52 -21.44
N ALA A 59 0.49 5.87 -20.40
CA ALA A 59 1.11 4.67 -19.82
C ALA A 59 1.15 3.50 -20.82
N LYS A 60 0.08 3.30 -21.60
CA LYS A 60 0.06 2.30 -22.68
C LYS A 60 1.05 2.65 -23.79
N GLY A 61 1.16 3.92 -24.18
CA GLY A 61 2.15 4.41 -25.13
C GLY A 61 3.57 4.13 -24.62
N TYR A 62 3.84 4.45 -23.37
CA TYR A 62 5.12 4.16 -22.72
C TYR A 62 5.45 2.66 -22.74
N GLN A 63 4.49 1.78 -22.42
CA GLN A 63 4.70 0.33 -22.50
C GLN A 63 4.99 -0.16 -23.92
N LYS A 64 4.41 0.47 -24.94
CA LYS A 64 4.60 0.09 -26.34
C LYS A 64 5.96 0.52 -26.87
N VAL A 65 6.46 1.68 -26.44
CA VAL A 65 7.72 2.25 -26.96
C VAL A 65 8.94 1.78 -26.16
N THR A 66 8.77 1.56 -24.84
CA THR A 66 9.87 1.24 -23.94
C THR A 66 9.97 -0.28 -23.72
N PRO A 67 11.09 -0.93 -24.06
CA PRO A 67 11.29 -2.36 -23.82
C PRO A 67 11.17 -2.72 -22.34
N HIS A 68 10.68 -3.95 -22.07
CA HIS A 68 10.46 -4.41 -20.71
C HIS A 68 11.67 -4.24 -19.76
N PRO A 69 12.92 -4.60 -20.14
CA PRO A 69 14.07 -4.43 -19.26
C PRO A 69 14.31 -2.97 -18.86
N LEU A 70 14.10 -2.03 -19.78
CA LEU A 70 14.27 -0.60 -19.52
C LEU A 70 13.17 -0.06 -18.58
N ARG A 71 11.92 -0.53 -18.75
CA ARG A 71 10.83 -0.19 -17.83
C ARG A 71 11.11 -0.68 -16.41
N THR A 72 11.58 -1.92 -16.29
CA THR A 72 11.97 -2.49 -15.00
C THR A 72 13.13 -1.68 -14.37
N ALA A 73 14.14 -1.30 -15.15
CA ALA A 73 15.23 -0.49 -14.65
C ALA A 73 14.76 0.89 -14.15
N ILE A 74 13.86 1.54 -14.89
CA ILE A 74 13.28 2.84 -14.48
C ILE A 74 12.46 2.67 -13.20
N SER A 75 11.62 1.63 -13.12
CA SER A 75 10.82 1.34 -11.92
C SER A 75 11.72 1.06 -10.71
N ASN A 76 12.76 0.25 -10.87
CA ASN A 76 13.75 -0.04 -9.83
C ASN A 76 14.47 1.23 -9.34
N PHE A 77 14.87 2.10 -10.25
CA PHE A 77 15.52 3.36 -9.91
C PHE A 77 14.64 4.23 -8.99
N PHE A 78 13.39 4.46 -9.37
CA PHE A 78 12.47 5.24 -8.53
C PHE A 78 12.11 4.52 -7.23
N SER A 79 12.01 3.19 -7.27
CA SER A 79 11.80 2.34 -6.10
C SER A 79 12.96 2.46 -5.11
N ASN A 80 14.21 2.39 -5.59
CA ASN A 80 15.41 2.58 -4.79
C ASN A 80 15.50 4.01 -4.19
N LEU A 81 15.07 5.00 -4.95
CA LEU A 81 14.99 6.37 -4.45
C LEU A 81 13.94 6.52 -3.34
N GLY A 82 12.83 5.76 -3.45
CA GLY A 82 11.79 5.68 -2.43
C GLY A 82 12.26 5.04 -1.12
N ASP A 83 13.23 4.13 -1.18
CA ASP A 83 13.79 3.48 0.02
C ASP A 83 14.39 4.49 1.00
N LEU A 84 14.91 5.63 0.51
CA LEU A 84 15.37 6.72 1.39
C LEU A 84 14.24 7.31 2.25
N ASN A 85 13.03 7.40 1.69
CA ASN A 85 11.86 7.87 2.41
C ASN A 85 11.36 6.81 3.42
N ASN A 86 11.42 5.54 3.04
CA ASN A 86 11.12 4.42 3.93
C ASN A 86 12.05 4.43 5.14
N ILE A 87 13.37 4.46 4.92
CA ILE A 87 14.40 4.50 5.96
C ILE A 87 14.15 5.66 6.93
N ALA A 88 13.90 6.87 6.41
CA ALA A 88 13.63 8.04 7.25
C ALA A 88 12.39 7.83 8.14
N ASN A 89 11.31 7.30 7.59
CA ASN A 89 10.09 7.03 8.33
C ASN A 89 10.24 5.89 9.33
N GLU A 90 10.98 4.84 9.01
CA GLU A 90 11.28 3.72 9.91
C GLU A 90 12.11 4.17 11.10
N LEU A 91 13.12 5.00 10.87
CA LEU A 91 13.90 5.61 11.95
C LEU A 91 13.04 6.49 12.84
N LEU A 92 12.13 7.29 12.27
CA LEU A 92 11.17 8.09 13.02
C LEU A 92 10.17 7.22 13.81
N GLN A 93 9.91 6.00 13.37
CA GLN A 93 9.08 5.01 14.07
C GLN A 93 9.88 4.14 15.06
N LEU A 94 11.18 4.33 15.16
CA LEU A 94 12.11 3.51 15.97
C LEU A 94 12.16 2.03 15.55
N LYS A 95 11.81 1.73 14.30
CA LYS A 95 11.89 0.41 13.69
C LYS A 95 13.30 0.17 13.13
N ILE A 96 14.25 -0.03 14.03
CA ILE A 96 15.69 -0.08 13.67
C ILE A 96 16.01 -1.27 12.76
N THR A 97 15.37 -2.41 12.96
CA THR A 97 15.57 -3.61 12.12
C THR A 97 15.15 -3.33 10.68
N ASP A 98 13.92 -2.86 10.47
CA ASP A 98 13.37 -2.55 9.15
C ASP A 98 14.23 -1.47 8.45
N ALA A 99 14.58 -0.41 9.19
CA ALA A 99 15.47 0.65 8.68
C ALA A 99 16.85 0.12 8.27
N THR A 100 17.42 -0.82 9.03
CA THR A 100 18.71 -1.43 8.68
C THR A 100 18.60 -2.27 7.41
N GLU A 101 17.54 -3.05 7.27
CA GLU A 101 17.27 -3.84 6.07
C GLU A 101 17.12 -2.96 4.84
N ASP A 102 16.36 -1.87 4.92
CA ASP A 102 16.17 -0.93 3.82
C ASP A 102 17.44 -0.12 3.51
N VAL A 103 18.29 0.20 4.51
CA VAL A 103 19.63 0.78 4.28
C VAL A 103 20.50 -0.20 3.48
N ILE A 104 20.51 -1.48 3.84
CA ILE A 104 21.30 -2.50 3.13
C ILE A 104 20.74 -2.66 1.70
N ARG A 105 19.42 -2.69 1.51
CA ARG A 105 18.78 -2.70 0.18
C ARG A 105 19.23 -1.52 -0.67
N PHE A 106 19.09 -0.31 -0.14
CA PHE A 106 19.50 0.91 -0.82
C PHE A 106 20.98 0.89 -1.20
N ALA A 107 21.86 0.53 -0.27
CA ALA A 107 23.29 0.47 -0.51
C ALA A 107 23.65 -0.59 -1.58
N MET A 108 23.05 -1.78 -1.50
CA MET A 108 23.26 -2.86 -2.44
C MET A 108 22.80 -2.49 -3.85
N ASN A 109 21.57 -1.99 -3.99
CA ASN A 109 21.01 -1.60 -5.27
C ASN A 109 21.71 -0.37 -5.87
N THR A 110 22.17 0.57 -5.03
CA THR A 110 22.91 1.73 -5.49
C THR A 110 24.32 1.37 -5.96
N THR A 111 25.02 0.50 -5.21
CA THR A 111 26.43 0.17 -5.49
C THR A 111 26.56 -0.87 -6.58
N PHE A 112 25.87 -2.00 -6.45
CA PHE A 112 25.95 -3.10 -7.43
C PHE A 112 24.93 -2.95 -8.56
N GLY A 113 23.78 -2.31 -8.29
CA GLY A 113 22.68 -2.12 -9.22
C GLY A 113 22.77 -0.86 -10.09
N ILE A 114 23.94 -0.25 -10.22
CA ILE A 114 24.18 0.94 -11.06
C ILE A 114 23.19 2.08 -10.69
N GLY A 115 23.25 2.53 -9.43
CA GLY A 115 22.36 3.60 -8.93
C GLY A 115 20.91 3.15 -8.75
N GLY A 116 20.66 1.85 -8.59
CA GLY A 116 19.29 1.32 -8.38
C GLY A 116 18.56 0.89 -9.66
N LEU A 117 19.19 0.86 -10.81
CA LEU A 117 18.58 0.37 -12.04
C LEU A 117 18.35 -1.14 -12.02
N ILE A 118 19.19 -1.87 -11.30
CA ILE A 118 19.09 -3.33 -11.12
C ILE A 118 18.85 -3.63 -9.66
N ASP A 119 17.82 -4.40 -9.35
CA ASP A 119 17.51 -4.82 -7.99
C ASP A 119 18.27 -6.11 -7.64
N PHE A 120 19.33 -5.98 -6.85
CA PHE A 120 20.09 -7.10 -6.28
C PHE A 120 19.60 -7.49 -4.88
N ALA A 121 18.88 -6.61 -4.22
CA ALA A 121 18.43 -6.84 -2.85
C ALA A 121 17.28 -7.86 -2.78
N THR A 122 16.34 -7.83 -3.73
CA THR A 122 15.23 -8.80 -3.79
C THR A 122 15.71 -10.25 -3.98
N PRO A 123 16.60 -10.57 -4.94
CA PRO A 123 17.21 -11.91 -5.02
C PRO A 123 18.00 -12.31 -3.76
N ALA A 124 18.57 -11.34 -3.06
CA ALA A 124 19.25 -11.58 -1.76
C ALA A 124 18.26 -11.78 -0.60
N ARG A 125 16.95 -11.82 -0.86
CA ARG A 125 15.88 -12.02 0.13
C ARG A 125 15.79 -10.92 1.19
N LEU A 126 16.24 -9.73 0.88
CA LEU A 126 16.01 -8.57 1.73
C LEU A 126 14.56 -8.09 1.53
N PRO A 127 13.72 -8.05 2.56
CA PRO A 127 12.35 -7.57 2.44
C PRO A 127 12.33 -6.11 2.03
N LYS A 128 11.27 -5.69 1.34
CA LYS A 128 11.03 -4.30 1.00
C LYS A 128 9.90 -3.77 1.85
N HIS A 129 10.17 -2.72 2.58
CA HIS A 129 9.18 -2.04 3.39
C HIS A 129 8.56 -0.86 2.63
N HIS A 130 7.35 -0.49 3.02
CA HIS A 130 6.64 0.66 2.47
C HIS A 130 6.16 1.53 3.62
N GLN A 131 6.93 2.56 3.90
CA GLN A 131 6.66 3.51 4.98
C GLN A 131 6.48 4.91 4.42
N ASP A 132 5.61 5.67 5.07
CA ASP A 132 5.39 7.07 4.77
C ASP A 132 5.11 7.84 6.08
N PHE A 133 5.13 9.17 6.00
CA PHE A 133 4.96 10.00 7.19
C PHE A 133 3.54 9.90 7.78
N GLY A 134 2.53 9.56 6.97
CA GLY A 134 1.19 9.26 7.48
C GLY A 134 1.17 8.02 8.37
N LEU A 135 1.92 6.94 8.00
CA LEU A 135 2.12 5.76 8.85
C LEU A 135 2.93 6.10 10.10
N THR A 136 3.93 6.96 9.98
CA THR A 136 4.72 7.45 11.13
C THR A 136 3.82 8.18 12.13
N LEU A 137 2.97 9.08 11.69
CA LEU A 137 1.97 9.74 12.55
C LEU A 137 1.00 8.72 13.18
N GLY A 138 0.57 7.71 12.41
CA GLY A 138 -0.29 6.63 12.91
C GLY A 138 0.40 5.75 13.95
N HIS A 139 1.67 5.44 13.77
CA HIS A 139 2.50 4.72 14.74
C HIS A 139 2.54 5.45 16.10
N TRP A 140 2.61 6.77 16.08
CA TRP A 140 2.58 7.63 17.28
C TRP A 140 1.17 7.90 17.81
N GLY A 141 0.15 7.18 17.31
CA GLY A 141 -1.20 7.23 17.83
C GLY A 141 -2.09 8.34 17.27
N ILE A 142 -1.66 9.06 16.23
CA ILE A 142 -2.49 10.06 15.57
C ILE A 142 -3.56 9.35 14.75
N PRO A 143 -4.86 9.58 15.00
CA PRO A 143 -5.93 8.94 14.26
C PRO A 143 -5.91 9.36 12.78
N SER A 144 -6.38 8.49 11.88
CA SER A 144 -6.42 8.78 10.44
C SER A 144 -7.31 9.97 10.08
N GLY A 145 -8.32 10.25 10.92
CA GLY A 145 -9.36 11.21 10.59
C GLY A 145 -10.28 10.70 9.46
N PRO A 146 -11.11 11.57 8.89
CA PRO A 146 -12.02 11.20 7.81
C PRO A 146 -11.26 10.76 6.56
N TYR A 147 -11.86 9.82 5.83
CA TYR A 147 -11.39 9.43 4.49
C TYR A 147 -11.53 10.61 3.52
N LEU A 148 -10.54 10.79 2.68
CA LEU A 148 -10.44 11.90 1.75
C LEU A 148 -9.91 11.41 0.40
N VAL A 149 -10.50 11.85 -0.70
CA VAL A 149 -9.92 11.67 -2.02
C VAL A 149 -9.24 12.96 -2.45
N LEU A 150 -7.93 12.89 -2.62
CA LEU A 150 -7.14 14.03 -3.07
C LEU A 150 -7.17 14.15 -4.60
N PRO A 151 -7.31 15.37 -5.16
CA PRO A 151 -7.18 15.58 -6.60
C PRO A 151 -5.81 15.08 -7.08
N ILE A 152 -5.79 14.26 -8.13
CA ILE A 152 -4.61 13.66 -8.77
C ILE A 152 -3.95 12.57 -7.91
N PHE A 153 -3.84 12.74 -6.58
CA PHE A 153 -3.15 11.80 -5.69
C PHE A 153 -4.02 10.60 -5.27
N GLY A 154 -5.35 10.69 -5.44
CA GLY A 154 -6.25 9.56 -5.17
C GLY A 154 -6.63 9.38 -3.69
N PRO A 155 -6.86 8.10 -3.24
CA PRO A 155 -7.34 7.79 -1.90
C PRO A 155 -6.35 8.22 -0.81
N SER A 156 -6.86 8.81 0.25
CA SER A 156 -6.07 9.33 1.38
C SER A 156 -6.95 9.41 2.64
N SER A 157 -6.36 9.86 3.73
CA SER A 157 -7.06 10.32 4.92
C SER A 157 -6.54 11.71 5.30
N PHE A 158 -7.16 12.37 6.26
CA PHE A 158 -6.65 13.68 6.70
C PHE A 158 -5.19 13.57 7.20
N ARG A 159 -4.88 12.58 8.03
CA ARG A 159 -3.52 12.30 8.52
C ARG A 159 -2.57 12.00 7.37
N ASP A 160 -2.98 11.12 6.47
CA ASP A 160 -2.11 10.65 5.39
C ASP A 160 -1.91 11.74 4.32
N GLY A 161 -2.86 12.66 4.16
CA GLY A 161 -2.72 13.86 3.33
C GLY A 161 -1.65 14.82 3.88
N VAL A 162 -1.61 15.01 5.20
CA VAL A 162 -0.52 15.76 5.86
C VAL A 162 0.81 15.01 5.67
N GLY A 163 0.80 13.67 5.84
CA GLY A 163 1.96 12.81 5.59
C GLY A 163 2.50 12.99 4.18
N LEU A 164 1.65 12.93 3.18
CA LEU A 164 2.02 13.13 1.77
C LEU A 164 2.69 14.47 1.52
N ALA A 165 2.21 15.55 2.16
CA ALA A 165 2.82 16.87 2.03
C ALA A 165 4.25 16.90 2.59
N VAL A 166 4.47 16.23 3.73
CA VAL A 166 5.81 16.08 4.34
C VAL A 166 6.71 15.22 3.45
N ASP A 167 6.27 14.04 3.04
CA ASP A 167 7.03 13.12 2.18
C ASP A 167 7.42 13.78 0.85
N THR A 168 6.50 14.54 0.25
CA THR A 168 6.78 15.30 -0.98
C THR A 168 7.85 16.35 -0.74
N ARG A 169 7.85 17.03 0.43
CA ARG A 169 8.86 18.06 0.75
C ARG A 169 10.25 17.46 0.98
N PHE A 170 10.31 16.24 1.49
CA PHE A 170 11.56 15.53 1.76
C PHE A 170 11.94 14.51 0.68
N SER A 171 11.15 14.40 -0.39
CA SER A 171 11.47 13.53 -1.51
C SER A 171 12.86 13.83 -2.09
N PRO A 172 13.71 12.81 -2.32
CA PRO A 172 15.03 13.00 -2.91
C PRO A 172 15.01 13.72 -4.26
N LEU A 173 13.93 13.58 -5.02
CA LEU A 173 13.76 14.25 -6.32
C LEU A 173 13.70 15.77 -6.22
N ILE A 174 13.40 16.34 -5.05
CA ILE A 174 13.36 17.80 -4.89
C ILE A 174 14.76 18.41 -4.98
N TYR A 175 15.81 17.62 -4.70
CA TYR A 175 17.21 18.02 -4.78
C TYR A 175 17.79 17.90 -6.19
N ALA A 176 17.05 17.32 -7.14
CA ALA A 176 17.45 17.29 -8.54
C ALA A 176 17.50 18.72 -9.13
N PRO A 177 18.37 18.97 -10.11
CA PRO A 177 18.42 20.26 -10.81
C PRO A 177 17.04 20.67 -11.32
N ALA A 178 16.72 21.96 -11.27
CA ALA A 178 15.39 22.49 -11.60
C ALA A 178 14.88 22.06 -12.98
N ASP A 179 15.79 21.99 -13.96
CA ASP A 179 15.48 21.61 -15.33
C ASP A 179 15.12 20.12 -15.47
N SER A 180 15.75 19.26 -14.67
CA SER A 180 15.54 17.80 -14.70
C SER A 180 14.38 17.35 -13.80
N ARG A 181 14.03 18.13 -12.79
CA ARG A 181 13.05 17.75 -11.76
C ARG A 181 11.67 17.46 -12.33
N LYS A 182 11.14 18.38 -13.17
CA LYS A 182 9.81 18.20 -13.78
C LYS A 182 9.72 16.96 -14.67
N PRO A 183 10.66 16.74 -15.61
CA PRO A 183 10.64 15.52 -16.42
C PRO A 183 10.82 14.24 -15.57
N LEU A 184 11.63 14.26 -14.50
CA LEU A 184 11.79 13.10 -13.61
C LEU A 184 10.48 12.74 -12.91
N TYR A 185 9.74 13.71 -12.37
CA TYR A 185 8.41 13.45 -11.81
C TYR A 185 7.44 12.92 -12.87
N GLY A 186 7.51 13.44 -14.10
CA GLY A 186 6.70 12.95 -15.22
C GLY A 186 7.00 11.49 -15.54
N VAL A 187 8.28 11.12 -15.65
CA VAL A 187 8.70 9.73 -15.90
C VAL A 187 8.32 8.82 -14.74
N GLN A 188 8.53 9.27 -13.50
CA GLN A 188 8.12 8.51 -12.31
C GLN A 188 6.61 8.21 -12.33
N PHE A 189 5.78 9.23 -12.60
CA PHE A 189 4.33 9.07 -12.67
C PHE A 189 3.91 8.10 -13.78
N VAL A 190 4.47 8.25 -14.97
CA VAL A 190 4.14 7.37 -16.12
C VAL A 190 4.59 5.94 -15.86
N SER A 191 5.80 5.74 -15.31
CA SER A 191 6.31 4.42 -14.94
C SER A 191 5.40 3.75 -13.91
N ALA A 192 5.13 4.43 -12.79
CA ALA A 192 4.25 3.93 -11.74
C ALA A 192 2.85 3.58 -12.27
N ARG A 193 2.27 4.46 -13.12
CA ARG A 193 0.94 4.19 -13.71
C ARG A 193 0.98 3.02 -14.68
N SER A 194 2.05 2.87 -15.42
CA SER A 194 2.29 1.75 -16.33
C SER A 194 2.28 0.41 -15.57
N ASP A 195 2.95 0.36 -14.42
CA ASP A 195 3.03 -0.85 -13.59
C ASP A 195 1.66 -1.24 -13.00
N MET A 196 0.77 -0.27 -12.80
CA MET A 196 -0.57 -0.47 -12.25
C MET A 196 -1.66 -0.82 -13.28
N LEU A 197 -1.37 -0.83 -14.60
CA LEU A 197 -2.39 -1.06 -15.62
C LEU A 197 -3.08 -2.42 -15.49
N GLY A 198 -2.32 -3.47 -15.13
CA GLY A 198 -2.88 -4.81 -14.89
C GLY A 198 -3.86 -4.83 -13.73
N ALA A 199 -3.48 -4.28 -12.59
CA ALA A 199 -4.32 -4.20 -11.41
C ALA A 199 -5.60 -3.38 -11.65
N THR A 200 -5.49 -2.28 -12.41
CA THR A 200 -6.67 -1.47 -12.78
C THR A 200 -7.66 -2.24 -13.64
N ASN A 201 -7.20 -3.05 -14.58
CA ASN A 201 -8.08 -3.88 -15.42
C ASN A 201 -8.85 -4.91 -14.56
N ILE A 202 -8.19 -5.52 -13.58
CA ILE A 202 -8.84 -6.45 -12.65
C ILE A 202 -9.90 -5.72 -11.80
N LEU A 203 -9.55 -4.55 -11.28
CA LEU A 203 -10.48 -3.71 -10.53
C LEU A 203 -11.73 -3.34 -11.36
N GLU A 204 -11.55 -2.99 -12.62
CA GLU A 204 -12.66 -2.64 -13.53
C GLU A 204 -13.63 -3.79 -13.78
N GLN A 205 -13.12 -5.02 -13.76
CA GLN A 205 -13.93 -6.21 -13.97
C GLN A 205 -14.61 -6.71 -12.68
N ALA A 206 -13.97 -6.51 -11.52
CA ALA A 206 -14.42 -7.07 -10.26
C ALA A 206 -15.33 -6.12 -9.45
N ALA A 207 -15.17 -4.81 -9.57
CA ALA A 207 -15.86 -3.86 -8.70
C ALA A 207 -17.21 -3.40 -9.29
N LEU A 208 -18.29 -3.64 -8.55
CA LEU A 208 -19.61 -3.06 -8.85
C LEU A 208 -19.62 -1.54 -8.61
N ASP A 209 -19.04 -1.09 -7.51
CA ASP A 209 -18.79 0.32 -7.19
C ASP A 209 -17.29 0.52 -6.95
N LYS A 210 -16.61 1.11 -7.94
CA LYS A 210 -15.18 1.38 -7.88
C LYS A 210 -14.77 2.27 -6.71
N TYR A 211 -15.61 3.26 -6.40
CA TYR A 211 -15.30 4.18 -5.31
C TYR A 211 -15.23 3.44 -3.98
N SER A 212 -16.29 2.71 -3.64
CA SER A 212 -16.35 1.95 -2.39
C SER A 212 -15.22 0.91 -2.31
N PHE A 213 -14.97 0.20 -3.40
CA PHE A 213 -13.88 -0.79 -3.45
C PHE A 213 -12.52 -0.16 -3.17
N VAL A 214 -12.19 0.97 -3.82
CA VAL A 214 -10.90 1.67 -3.63
C VAL A 214 -10.77 2.24 -2.23
N ARG A 215 -11.86 2.81 -1.68
CA ARG A 215 -11.89 3.29 -0.29
C ARG A 215 -11.60 2.17 0.69
N ASP A 216 -12.29 1.03 0.53
CA ASP A 216 -12.18 -0.09 1.46
C ASP A 216 -10.81 -0.77 1.35
N ALA A 217 -10.31 -0.97 0.14
CA ALA A 217 -8.96 -1.47 -0.09
C ALA A 217 -7.89 -0.56 0.54
N TYR A 218 -8.00 0.75 0.35
CA TYR A 218 -7.10 1.72 0.98
C TYR A 218 -7.14 1.65 2.50
N THR A 219 -8.33 1.68 3.09
CA THR A 219 -8.48 1.66 4.55
C THR A 219 -7.99 0.35 5.16
N GLN A 220 -8.22 -0.79 4.52
CA GLN A 220 -7.70 -2.09 4.94
C GLN A 220 -6.17 -2.13 4.86
N GLN A 221 -5.59 -1.69 3.75
CA GLN A 221 -4.15 -1.63 3.57
C GLN A 221 -3.48 -0.75 4.65
N ARG A 222 -4.05 0.43 4.94
CA ARG A 222 -3.50 1.33 5.97
C ARG A 222 -3.60 0.74 7.37
N ARG A 223 -4.70 0.06 7.71
CA ARG A 223 -4.83 -0.65 8.99
C ARG A 223 -3.83 -1.79 9.10
N ALA A 224 -3.69 -2.60 8.05
CA ALA A 224 -2.72 -3.69 8.01
C ALA A 224 -1.28 -3.18 8.17
N ALA A 225 -0.91 -2.09 7.49
CA ALA A 225 0.42 -1.50 7.61
C ALA A 225 0.73 -0.98 9.03
N LEU A 226 -0.26 -0.44 9.73
CA LEU A 226 -0.11 -0.01 11.13
C LEU A 226 -0.03 -1.19 12.10
N SER A 227 -0.74 -2.28 11.83
CA SER A 227 -0.75 -3.46 12.69
C SER A 227 0.43 -4.40 12.44
N ALA A 228 1.12 -4.29 11.32
CA ALA A 228 2.27 -5.14 10.99
C ALA A 228 3.45 -5.05 11.99
N GLY A 229 3.49 -4.01 12.82
CA GLY A 229 4.45 -3.86 13.92
C GLY A 229 3.87 -4.14 15.32
N THR A 230 2.59 -4.52 15.42
CA THR A 230 1.94 -4.80 16.71
C THR A 230 1.44 -6.23 16.73
N SER A 231 1.55 -6.89 17.88
CA SER A 231 1.06 -8.27 18.09
C SER A 231 -0.48 -8.39 18.03
N THR A 232 -1.17 -7.32 17.71
CA THR A 232 -2.63 -7.29 17.62
C THR A 232 -3.06 -7.68 16.22
N PRO A 233 -3.84 -8.76 16.03
CA PRO A 233 -4.37 -9.13 14.72
C PRO A 233 -5.18 -7.97 14.11
N PRO A 234 -5.13 -7.78 12.79
CA PRO A 234 -5.97 -6.78 12.13
C PRO A 234 -7.44 -7.04 12.45
N VAL A 235 -8.15 -6.02 12.94
CA VAL A 235 -9.60 -6.10 13.08
C VAL A 235 -10.20 -6.18 11.68
N LEU A 236 -10.70 -7.34 11.32
CA LEU A 236 -11.41 -7.54 10.04
C LEU A 236 -12.67 -6.66 10.04
N PRO A 237 -13.02 -6.05 8.90
CA PRO A 237 -14.29 -5.35 8.78
C PRO A 237 -15.43 -6.32 9.07
N ASN A 238 -16.33 -5.91 9.95
CA ASN A 238 -17.55 -6.66 10.19
C ASN A 238 -18.49 -6.47 9.00
N TYR A 239 -18.60 -7.47 8.14
CA TYR A 239 -19.53 -7.49 7.00
C TYR A 239 -20.85 -8.20 7.35
N GLY A 240 -21.07 -8.56 8.59
CA GLY A 240 -22.22 -9.32 9.03
C GLY A 240 -23.05 -8.58 10.06
N ASP A 241 -24.36 -8.61 9.83
CA ASP A 241 -25.47 -8.42 10.75
C ASP A 241 -25.90 -6.98 11.05
N GLU A 242 -26.49 -6.34 10.05
CA GLU A 242 -27.56 -5.36 10.29
C GLU A 242 -28.90 -6.13 10.52
N ASP A 243 -28.99 -6.91 11.59
CA ASP A 243 -30.27 -7.34 12.16
C ASP A 243 -30.02 -8.17 13.42
N ASP A 244 -29.79 -7.48 14.54
CA ASP A 244 -30.27 -7.97 15.85
C ASP A 244 -30.27 -6.80 16.86
N SER A 245 -31.38 -6.10 16.87
CA SER A 245 -31.79 -5.25 17.99
C SER A 245 -32.20 -6.16 19.15
N ALA A 246 -31.24 -6.68 19.88
CA ALA A 246 -31.46 -7.30 21.18
C ALA A 246 -30.54 -6.66 22.20
N THR A 247 -31.08 -5.69 22.92
CA THR A 247 -30.53 -5.14 24.16
C THR A 247 -30.27 -6.28 25.14
N PRO A 248 -29.04 -6.56 25.60
CA PRO A 248 -28.85 -7.39 26.76
C PRO A 248 -29.07 -6.55 28.00
N ALA A 249 -30.13 -6.86 28.74
CA ALA A 249 -30.36 -6.37 30.09
C ALA A 249 -29.21 -6.76 31.01
N ALA A 250 -28.74 -5.83 31.80
CA ALA A 250 -27.76 -6.04 32.84
C ALA A 250 -28.23 -7.08 33.87
N PRO A 251 -27.39 -8.04 34.28
CA PRO A 251 -27.67 -8.84 35.47
C PRO A 251 -27.14 -8.12 36.71
N GLY A 252 -28.09 -7.75 37.60
CA GLY A 252 -27.81 -7.35 38.96
C GLY A 252 -27.19 -8.51 39.73
N GLY A 253 -26.34 -8.14 40.70
CA GLY A 253 -25.61 -9.07 41.52
C GLY A 253 -26.50 -9.84 42.53
N ALA A 254 -26.04 -11.04 42.87
CA ALA A 254 -26.26 -11.64 44.20
C ALA A 254 -25.17 -12.71 44.44
N SER A 255 -24.58 -12.54 45.57
CA SER A 255 -23.74 -13.30 46.45
C SER A 255 -24.12 -14.80 46.63
N GLY A 256 -23.11 -15.66 46.78
CA GLY A 256 -23.13 -16.68 47.83
C GLY A 256 -23.00 -18.13 47.41
N ALA A 257 -22.03 -18.78 48.04
CA ALA A 257 -21.93 -20.17 48.51
C ALA A 257 -21.23 -21.23 47.62
N THR A 258 -20.01 -21.52 48.04
CA THR A 258 -19.40 -22.82 48.44
C THR A 258 -20.08 -24.11 47.94
N GLU A 259 -19.39 -25.02 47.29
CA GLU A 259 -19.06 -26.37 47.81
C GLU A 259 -18.61 -27.37 46.70
N THR A 260 -17.49 -28.00 47.03
CA THR A 260 -17.08 -29.38 46.78
C THR A 260 -16.92 -29.94 45.37
N ALA A 261 -15.65 -30.29 45.11
CA ALA A 261 -15.27 -31.35 44.19
C ALA A 261 -15.69 -32.74 44.71
N PRO A 262 -15.84 -33.77 43.87
CA PRO A 262 -14.82 -34.78 43.84
C PRO A 262 -14.44 -35.43 42.49
N ALA A 263 -13.14 -35.77 42.43
CA ALA A 263 -12.50 -36.99 41.93
C ALA A 263 -12.86 -37.56 40.54
N ALA A 264 -11.76 -37.75 39.79
CA ALA A 264 -11.59 -38.63 38.64
C ALA A 264 -11.91 -40.09 38.88
N PRO A 265 -12.06 -40.91 37.83
CA PRO A 265 -10.95 -41.86 37.64
C PRO A 265 -10.42 -41.98 36.19
N ALA A 266 -9.18 -42.45 36.20
CA ALA A 266 -8.34 -42.81 35.08
C ALA A 266 -8.79 -44.10 34.39
N SER A 267 -8.43 -44.24 33.13
CA SER A 267 -7.99 -45.47 32.42
C SER A 267 -8.10 -45.17 30.92
N GLY A 268 -7.20 -45.35 30.05
CA GLY A 268 -6.03 -46.22 29.95
C GLY A 268 -5.92 -46.57 28.46
N ALA A 269 -4.69 -46.80 28.07
CA ALA A 269 -4.25 -47.56 26.88
C ALA A 269 -4.03 -46.83 25.55
N ALA A 270 -2.79 -46.66 25.26
CA ALA A 270 -1.92 -47.38 24.31
C ALA A 270 -1.82 -46.75 22.91
N ALA A 271 -0.60 -46.33 22.66
CA ALA A 271 -0.04 -46.12 21.31
C ALA A 271 0.13 -47.48 20.58
N PRO A 272 0.30 -47.50 19.29
CA PRO A 272 1.57 -47.95 18.79
C PRO A 272 2.22 -47.04 17.74
N SER A 273 3.52 -47.02 17.88
CA SER A 273 4.57 -46.65 16.95
C SER A 273 4.54 -47.48 15.66
N ALA A 274 4.77 -46.83 14.51
CA ALA A 274 5.40 -47.46 13.34
C ALA A 274 5.93 -46.37 12.44
N ALA A 275 7.22 -46.20 12.44
CA ALA A 275 8.20 -46.61 11.46
C ALA A 275 8.25 -45.72 10.19
N SER A 276 9.34 -44.99 10.17
CA SER A 276 10.04 -44.37 9.04
C SER A 276 10.19 -45.31 7.83
N THR A 277 9.91 -44.79 6.64
CA THR A 277 10.59 -45.23 5.43
C THR A 277 10.88 -44.03 4.54
N SER A 278 12.14 -43.72 4.48
CA SER A 278 12.77 -42.86 3.49
C SER A 278 12.70 -43.50 2.11
N ALA A 279 12.12 -42.75 1.13
CA ALA A 279 12.26 -43.11 -0.27
C ALA A 279 12.86 -41.92 -1.03
N THR A 280 14.10 -42.12 -1.41
CA THR A 280 14.86 -41.30 -2.36
C THR A 280 14.28 -41.51 -3.77
N PRO A 281 13.98 -40.52 -4.57
CA PRO A 281 13.74 -40.73 -5.99
C PRO A 281 15.06 -40.70 -6.78
N SER A 282 15.31 -41.81 -7.48
CA SER A 282 16.34 -42.01 -8.49
C SER A 282 16.31 -40.99 -9.61
N ALA A 283 17.49 -40.59 -10.04
CA ALA A 283 17.75 -39.85 -11.26
C ALA A 283 17.47 -40.69 -12.50
N PRO A 284 16.97 -40.11 -13.61
CA PRO A 284 16.86 -40.79 -14.90
C PRO A 284 18.22 -40.82 -15.63
N PRO A 285 18.45 -41.84 -16.53
CA PRO A 285 19.75 -42.08 -17.16
C PRO A 285 20.02 -41.11 -18.31
N ALA A 286 21.30 -40.79 -18.43
CA ALA A 286 21.86 -40.01 -19.51
C ALA A 286 21.66 -40.67 -20.90
N THR A 287 21.05 -39.91 -21.82
CA THR A 287 20.98 -40.29 -23.22
C THR A 287 22.23 -39.80 -23.98
N ALA A 288 22.83 -40.75 -24.67
CA ALA A 288 24.08 -40.62 -25.41
C ALA A 288 23.95 -39.64 -26.60
N THR A 289 24.98 -38.85 -26.75
CA THR A 289 25.28 -37.99 -27.91
C THR A 289 25.65 -38.81 -29.14
N PRO A 290 25.09 -38.56 -30.32
CA PRO A 290 25.66 -39.12 -31.55
C PRO A 290 26.75 -38.22 -32.12
N VAL A 291 27.89 -38.85 -32.45
CA VAL A 291 29.04 -38.32 -33.13
C VAL A 291 28.70 -37.94 -34.59
N PRO A 292 29.12 -36.78 -35.10
CA PRO A 292 28.95 -36.44 -36.53
C PRO A 292 30.00 -37.18 -37.35
N LYS A 293 29.54 -37.93 -38.37
CA LYS A 293 30.36 -38.51 -39.42
C LYS A 293 30.83 -37.41 -40.36
N ASN A 294 32.13 -37.30 -40.45
CA ASN A 294 32.86 -36.61 -41.49
C ASN A 294 32.75 -37.40 -42.81
N THR A 295 32.22 -36.81 -43.88
CA THR A 295 32.44 -37.24 -45.24
C THR A 295 32.86 -36.02 -46.03
N GLY A 296 34.16 -35.91 -46.30
CA GLY A 296 34.65 -35.11 -47.38
C GLY A 296 34.27 -35.76 -48.73
N ASP A 297 34.00 -34.98 -49.71
CA ASP A 297 34.62 -35.05 -51.01
C ASP A 297 34.00 -34.04 -52.02
N LYS A 298 34.90 -33.42 -52.70
CA LYS A 298 34.89 -32.62 -53.96
C LYS A 298 34.50 -31.16 -53.85
#